data_8843e71390f24e4dc180453690c1d329
#
_entry.id   8843e71390f24e4dc180453690c1d329
#
_cell.length_a   1.000
_cell.length_b   1.000
_cell.length_c   1.000
_cell.angle_alpha   90.00
_cell.angle_beta   90.00
_cell.angle_gamma   90.00
#
_symmetry.space_group_name_H-M   'P 1'
#
loop_
_entity.id
_entity.type
_entity.pdbx_description
1 polymer ?
#
loop_
_entity_poly.entity_id
_entity_poly.type
_entity_poly.pdbx_seq_one_letter_code
_entity_poly.pdbx_strand_id
1 'polypeptide(L)'
;MIATILPFVAVAAAGDSTVAAAITGGKAAVGLRYRAEHVDDDAFVDDALASTLRIRLTYDTAQWRDLSMLVEVDHVASIGGETYNSTRNGRTTRPIVADPTGTDLNQAALKFARGADSVTVGRQRIILDNARFVGNVGWRQNEQTYDGLLWSTKRLPLTAFTYAYINNVNRVFGPDNGVPAPDLRTDGHVVHAAWDLKNWGKVIALGLLLDVDNAPTTSQRTLGAQWTGTHQFSATALAWSLAYAGQDDYADNPIDYSAHYTLIEVSGTRGPVTLRLGQETLSGDANRAGRSFQTPLATLHAFQGWADKFLTTPPQGIEDRYIGVTGKWGKTTAQVVWHDFQAEAVGRDYGTELDASVGWRIGSRLDLLLKGASYNADSFGSDSTKLWLQLSSDFK
;
A
#
# COMPACT_ATOMS: atom_id res chain seq x y z
N MET A 1 7.35 6.37 -3.76
CA MET A 1 8.13 5.14 -4.06
C MET A 1 7.40 4.40 -5.16
N ILE A 2 7.84 4.52 -6.41
CA ILE A 2 7.19 3.86 -7.55
C ILE A 2 7.57 2.39 -7.48
N ALA A 3 6.61 1.52 -7.20
CA ALA A 3 6.80 0.09 -7.35
C ALA A 3 7.13 -0.19 -8.82
N THR A 4 8.34 -0.63 -9.08
CA THR A 4 8.77 -1.04 -10.41
C THR A 4 8.03 -2.33 -10.74
N ILE A 5 6.98 -2.23 -11.56
CA ILE A 5 6.36 -3.39 -12.19
C ILE A 5 7.41 -3.99 -13.10
N LEU A 6 7.91 -5.17 -12.74
CA LEU A 6 8.83 -5.94 -13.58
C LEU A 6 8.16 -6.24 -14.94
N PRO A 7 8.83 -6.00 -16.08
CA PRO A 7 8.27 -6.32 -17.38
C PRO A 7 8.11 -7.83 -17.51
N PHE A 8 6.94 -8.23 -17.96
CA PHE A 8 6.67 -9.61 -18.35
C PHE A 8 7.61 -10.02 -19.50
N VAL A 9 8.50 -10.97 -19.23
CA VAL A 9 9.28 -11.63 -20.28
C VAL A 9 8.33 -12.51 -21.08
N ALA A 10 8.27 -12.31 -22.40
CA ALA A 10 7.56 -13.18 -23.32
C ALA A 10 8.11 -14.60 -23.21
N VAL A 11 7.25 -15.56 -22.93
CA VAL A 11 7.61 -16.98 -22.81
C VAL A 11 7.69 -17.59 -24.21
N ALA A 12 8.85 -18.20 -24.51
CA ALA A 12 9.02 -19.05 -25.69
C ALA A 12 8.09 -20.27 -25.62
N ALA A 13 7.62 -20.74 -26.79
CA ALA A 13 6.71 -21.88 -26.93
C ALA A 13 7.23 -23.13 -26.20
N ALA A 14 6.39 -23.70 -25.33
CA ALA A 14 6.69 -24.85 -24.53
C ALA A 14 6.71 -26.13 -25.42
N GLY A 15 7.86 -26.82 -25.45
CA GLY A 15 7.86 -28.25 -25.67
C GLY A 15 7.15 -28.99 -24.54
N ASP A 16 6.75 -30.26 -24.72
CA ASP A 16 6.03 -31.10 -23.73
C ASP A 16 6.74 -31.14 -22.35
N SER A 17 6.56 -30.07 -21.55
CA SER A 17 7.10 -29.99 -20.20
C SER A 17 6.19 -30.79 -19.27
N THR A 18 6.77 -31.65 -18.46
CA THR A 18 6.05 -32.35 -17.39
C THR A 18 5.87 -31.42 -16.20
N VAL A 19 4.92 -31.72 -15.30
CA VAL A 19 4.77 -30.99 -14.01
C VAL A 19 6.10 -31.02 -13.23
N ALA A 20 6.81 -32.15 -13.23
CA ALA A 20 8.12 -32.27 -12.60
C ALA A 20 9.15 -31.31 -13.21
N ALA A 21 9.19 -31.16 -14.52
CA ALA A 21 10.06 -30.19 -15.19
C ALA A 21 9.69 -28.72 -14.85
N ALA A 22 8.42 -28.42 -14.72
CA ALA A 22 7.99 -27.09 -14.27
C ALA A 22 8.41 -26.80 -12.82
N ILE A 23 8.30 -27.78 -11.94
CA ILE A 23 8.77 -27.64 -10.55
C ILE A 23 10.30 -27.49 -10.52
N THR A 24 11.07 -28.39 -11.16
CA THR A 24 12.54 -28.36 -11.11
C THR A 24 13.15 -27.16 -11.86
N GLY A 25 12.44 -26.65 -12.87
CA GLY A 25 12.84 -25.48 -13.67
C GLY A 25 12.42 -24.12 -13.08
N GLY A 26 11.87 -24.12 -11.87
CA GLY A 26 11.44 -22.92 -11.18
C GLY A 26 12.60 -22.00 -10.73
N LYS A 27 12.25 -20.84 -10.20
CA LYS A 27 13.21 -19.84 -9.72
C LYS A 27 13.01 -19.62 -8.24
N ALA A 28 14.11 -19.71 -7.48
CA ALA A 28 14.14 -19.33 -6.07
C ALA A 28 14.76 -17.94 -5.92
N ALA A 29 14.24 -17.16 -4.99
CA ALA A 29 14.80 -15.87 -4.61
C ALA A 29 14.82 -15.72 -3.08
N VAL A 30 15.82 -15.00 -2.57
CA VAL A 30 15.96 -14.63 -1.16
C VAL A 30 15.97 -13.10 -1.08
N GLY A 31 15.02 -12.52 -0.37
CA GLY A 31 14.99 -11.10 -0.04
C GLY A 31 15.37 -10.87 1.42
N LEU A 32 16.27 -9.95 1.67
CA LEU A 32 16.65 -9.51 3.01
C LEU A 32 16.28 -8.05 3.19
N ARG A 33 15.60 -7.71 4.33
CA ARG A 33 15.31 -6.32 4.69
C ARG A 33 15.54 -6.10 6.18
N TYR A 34 16.63 -5.43 6.50
CA TYR A 34 16.86 -4.89 7.84
C TYR A 34 16.22 -3.50 7.93
N ARG A 35 15.55 -3.22 9.06
CA ARG A 35 15.00 -1.89 9.37
C ARG A 35 15.20 -1.57 10.85
N ALA A 36 15.73 -0.36 11.10
CA ALA A 36 15.59 0.32 12.38
C ALA A 36 14.55 1.42 12.22
N GLU A 37 13.53 1.45 13.09
CA GLU A 37 12.48 2.47 13.15
C GLU A 37 12.44 3.01 14.59
N HIS A 38 12.78 4.28 14.76
CA HIS A 38 12.63 5.01 16.01
C HIS A 38 11.36 5.86 15.97
N VAL A 39 10.60 5.83 17.05
CA VAL A 39 9.37 6.65 17.21
C VAL A 39 9.41 7.30 18.58
N ASP A 40 9.44 8.63 18.57
CA ASP A 40 9.18 9.51 19.71
C ASP A 40 7.80 10.12 19.51
N ASP A 41 6.89 9.94 20.46
CA ASP A 41 5.50 10.36 20.36
C ASP A 41 5.01 10.78 21.75
N ASP A 42 4.64 12.04 21.92
CA ASP A 42 4.26 12.67 23.20
C ASP A 42 3.04 12.01 23.89
N ALA A 43 2.30 11.15 23.19
CA ALA A 43 1.24 10.34 23.81
C ALA A 43 1.77 9.17 24.66
N PHE A 44 3.06 8.86 24.59
CA PHE A 44 3.69 7.75 25.30
C PHE A 44 4.79 8.23 26.26
N VAL A 45 5.02 7.45 27.30
CA VAL A 45 6.09 7.74 28.29
C VAL A 45 7.46 7.34 27.78
N ASP A 46 7.50 6.27 27.00
CA ASP A 46 8.72 5.68 26.48
C ASP A 46 8.72 5.74 24.94
N ASP A 47 9.87 6.04 24.37
CA ASP A 47 10.09 5.93 22.91
C ASP A 47 10.04 4.48 22.44
N ALA A 48 9.81 4.27 21.15
CA ALA A 48 9.95 2.99 20.50
C ALA A 48 11.22 2.93 19.64
N LEU A 49 11.92 1.79 19.70
CA LEU A 49 12.95 1.42 18.72
C LEU A 49 12.70 0.00 18.25
N ALA A 50 12.19 -0.15 17.03
CA ALA A 50 12.05 -1.43 16.34
C ALA A 50 13.30 -1.66 15.48
N SER A 51 14.05 -2.70 15.80
CA SER A 51 15.19 -3.16 15.00
C SER A 51 14.88 -4.58 14.52
N THR A 52 14.50 -4.71 13.24
CA THR A 52 13.94 -5.94 12.70
C THR A 52 14.62 -6.37 11.41
N LEU A 53 14.71 -7.68 11.19
CA LEU A 53 15.20 -8.30 9.96
C LEU A 53 14.10 -9.18 9.38
N ARG A 54 13.66 -8.90 8.15
CA ARG A 54 12.85 -9.81 7.36
C ARG A 54 13.71 -10.64 6.41
N ILE A 55 13.49 -11.95 6.42
CA ILE A 55 14.00 -12.90 5.43
C ILE A 55 12.81 -13.39 4.64
N ARG A 56 12.80 -13.18 3.33
CA ARG A 56 11.76 -13.63 2.41
C ARG A 56 12.31 -14.70 1.48
N LEU A 57 11.66 -15.85 1.46
CA LEU A 57 11.95 -16.92 0.52
C LEU A 57 10.81 -17.01 -0.49
N THR A 58 11.12 -16.83 -1.77
CA THR A 58 10.15 -16.90 -2.86
C THR A 58 10.53 -18.01 -3.79
N TYR A 59 9.55 -18.81 -4.21
CA TYR A 59 9.71 -19.82 -5.23
C TYR A 59 8.60 -19.71 -6.28
N ASP A 60 8.99 -19.45 -7.52
CA ASP A 60 8.13 -19.45 -8.70
C ASP A 60 8.42 -20.67 -9.55
N THR A 61 7.44 -21.52 -9.83
CA THR A 61 7.62 -22.62 -10.80
C THR A 61 7.80 -22.08 -12.22
N ALA A 62 8.48 -22.83 -13.06
CA ALA A 62 8.34 -22.62 -14.50
C ALA A 62 6.89 -22.92 -14.93
N GLN A 63 6.51 -22.43 -16.10
CA GLN A 63 5.17 -22.65 -16.63
C GLN A 63 5.00 -24.09 -17.14
N TRP A 64 3.95 -24.76 -16.69
CA TRP A 64 3.47 -26.03 -17.26
C TRP A 64 2.18 -25.77 -18.01
N ARG A 65 2.22 -25.88 -19.36
CA ARG A 65 1.14 -25.41 -20.22
C ARG A 65 0.87 -23.91 -19.95
N ASP A 66 -0.27 -23.56 -19.37
CA ASP A 66 -0.63 -22.19 -19.03
C ASP A 66 -0.63 -21.95 -17.50
N LEU A 67 -0.15 -22.92 -16.70
CA LEU A 67 -0.17 -22.90 -15.23
C LEU A 67 1.22 -22.65 -14.65
N SER A 68 1.28 -21.87 -13.58
CA SER A 68 2.44 -21.70 -12.69
C SER A 68 1.98 -21.58 -11.25
N MET A 69 2.89 -21.81 -10.30
CA MET A 69 2.65 -21.69 -8.87
C MET A 69 3.69 -20.76 -8.25
N LEU A 70 3.24 -19.93 -7.34
CA LEU A 70 4.07 -19.07 -6.47
C LEU A 70 3.90 -19.51 -5.02
N VAL A 71 5.02 -19.68 -4.31
CA VAL A 71 5.06 -19.82 -2.85
C VAL A 71 6.05 -18.82 -2.28
N GLU A 72 5.66 -18.09 -1.26
CA GLU A 72 6.50 -17.11 -0.59
C GLU A 72 6.29 -17.17 0.92
N VAL A 73 7.39 -17.27 1.66
CA VAL A 73 7.40 -17.32 3.13
C VAL A 73 8.26 -16.18 3.64
N ASP A 74 7.74 -15.45 4.63
CA ASP A 74 8.44 -14.41 5.35
C ASP A 74 8.79 -14.87 6.77
N HIS A 75 9.99 -14.54 7.23
CA HIS A 75 10.38 -14.62 8.62
C HIS A 75 10.87 -13.26 9.10
N VAL A 76 10.24 -12.74 10.15
CA VAL A 76 10.63 -11.48 10.80
C VAL A 76 11.23 -11.77 12.15
N ALA A 77 12.47 -11.32 12.37
CA ALA A 77 13.18 -11.44 13.62
C ALA A 77 13.52 -10.06 14.20
N SER A 78 13.46 -9.91 15.51
CA SER A 78 13.99 -8.74 16.22
C SER A 78 15.51 -8.88 16.40
N ILE A 79 16.23 -7.78 16.14
CA ILE A 79 17.68 -7.71 16.31
C ILE A 79 17.99 -6.83 17.53
N GLY A 80 18.49 -7.41 18.61
CA GLY A 80 18.84 -6.68 19.84
C GLY A 80 17.70 -6.43 20.83
N GLY A 81 16.54 -7.03 20.62
CA GLY A 81 15.40 -6.97 21.54
C GLY A 81 14.25 -6.11 21.04
N GLU A 82 13.09 -6.26 21.70
CA GLU A 82 11.85 -5.57 21.33
C GLU A 82 11.59 -4.39 22.27
N THR A 83 12.02 -3.19 21.88
CA THR A 83 11.78 -1.94 22.61
C THR A 83 10.71 -1.08 21.93
N TYR A 84 9.67 -1.71 21.40
CA TYR A 84 8.54 -1.12 20.69
C TYR A 84 7.28 -1.96 20.92
N ASN A 85 6.11 -1.41 20.69
CA ASN A 85 4.84 -2.14 20.68
C ASN A 85 4.60 -2.77 19.31
N SER A 86 4.81 -4.08 19.19
CA SER A 86 4.55 -4.82 17.94
C SER A 86 3.07 -5.16 17.74
N THR A 87 2.19 -4.81 18.69
CA THR A 87 0.80 -5.26 18.85
C THR A 87 0.66 -6.74 19.30
N ARG A 88 1.76 -7.47 19.44
CA ARG A 88 1.79 -8.89 19.87
C ARG A 88 2.63 -9.14 21.11
N ASN A 89 3.54 -8.22 21.44
CA ASN A 89 4.49 -8.39 22.54
C ASN A 89 4.08 -7.76 23.89
N GLY A 90 2.89 -7.15 23.95
CA GLY A 90 2.32 -6.57 25.19
C GLY A 90 2.99 -5.28 25.68
N ARG A 91 3.86 -4.63 24.89
CA ARG A 91 4.58 -3.41 25.29
C ARG A 91 3.76 -2.14 25.02
N THR A 92 2.60 -2.05 25.67
CA THR A 92 1.58 -1.01 25.41
C THR A 92 1.96 0.39 25.89
N THR A 93 3.05 0.54 26.67
CA THR A 93 3.57 1.87 27.10
C THR A 93 4.40 2.56 26.02
N ARG A 94 4.69 1.89 24.91
CA ARG A 94 5.50 2.39 23.81
C ARG A 94 4.68 2.60 22.53
N PRO A 95 5.11 3.51 21.66
CA PRO A 95 4.52 3.68 20.34
C PRO A 95 4.46 2.38 19.53
N ILE A 96 3.43 2.28 18.70
CA ILE A 96 3.22 1.11 17.84
C ILE A 96 4.15 1.15 16.61
N VAL A 97 4.89 0.06 16.43
CA VAL A 97 5.52 -0.31 15.16
C VAL A 97 4.99 -1.69 14.78
N ALA A 98 4.08 -1.75 13.83
CA ALA A 98 3.34 -2.97 13.48
C ALA A 98 4.21 -3.95 12.66
N ASP A 99 5.36 -4.33 13.22
CA ASP A 99 6.31 -5.30 12.66
C ASP A 99 6.54 -6.45 13.68
N PRO A 100 5.50 -7.29 13.97
CA PRO A 100 5.65 -8.42 14.88
C PRO A 100 6.64 -9.45 14.33
N THR A 101 7.35 -10.11 15.24
CA THR A 101 8.24 -11.22 14.91
C THR A 101 7.43 -12.49 14.61
N GLY A 102 7.95 -13.38 13.77
CA GLY A 102 7.30 -14.63 13.43
C GLY A 102 7.57 -15.08 11.99
N THR A 103 6.98 -16.22 11.64
CA THR A 103 7.03 -16.77 10.28
C THR A 103 5.63 -16.84 9.71
N ASP A 104 5.44 -16.33 8.50
CA ASP A 104 4.16 -16.32 7.82
C ASP A 104 4.27 -16.83 6.39
N LEU A 105 3.21 -17.52 5.94
CA LEU A 105 3.01 -17.85 4.53
C LEU A 105 2.47 -16.60 3.84
N ASN A 106 3.36 -15.82 3.23
CA ASN A 106 2.98 -14.54 2.63
C ASN A 106 2.20 -14.72 1.33
N GLN A 107 2.60 -15.66 0.47
CA GLN A 107 1.85 -16.01 -0.73
C GLN A 107 1.86 -17.51 -0.99
N ALA A 108 0.74 -18.04 -1.48
CA ALA A 108 0.59 -19.40 -2.01
C ALA A 108 -0.53 -19.38 -3.05
N ALA A 109 -0.18 -19.31 -4.33
CA ALA A 109 -1.15 -19.11 -5.38
C ALA A 109 -0.83 -19.93 -6.65
N LEU A 110 -1.89 -20.37 -7.33
CA LEU A 110 -1.85 -20.92 -8.68
C LEU A 110 -2.26 -19.84 -9.66
N LYS A 111 -1.49 -19.70 -10.74
CA LYS A 111 -1.75 -18.75 -11.82
C LYS A 111 -1.95 -19.49 -13.13
N PHE A 112 -3.07 -19.22 -13.77
CA PHE A 112 -3.34 -19.56 -15.17
C PHE A 112 -3.16 -18.31 -16.01
N ALA A 113 -2.38 -18.36 -17.10
CA ALA A 113 -2.17 -17.21 -17.99
C ALA A 113 -2.15 -17.66 -19.45
N ARG A 114 -3.12 -17.20 -20.24
CA ARG A 114 -3.27 -17.52 -21.66
C ARG A 114 -3.67 -16.30 -22.48
N GLY A 115 -2.78 -15.89 -23.38
CA GLY A 115 -3.01 -14.73 -24.24
C GLY A 115 -3.14 -13.44 -23.40
N ALA A 116 -4.30 -12.80 -23.49
CA ALA A 116 -4.58 -11.55 -22.77
C ALA A 116 -5.21 -11.75 -21.39
N ASP A 117 -5.48 -13.00 -20.99
CA ASP A 117 -6.14 -13.33 -19.73
C ASP A 117 -5.17 -13.91 -18.71
N SER A 118 -5.39 -13.58 -17.46
CA SER A 118 -4.78 -14.26 -16.34
C SER A 118 -5.78 -14.44 -15.19
N VAL A 119 -5.71 -15.61 -14.53
CA VAL A 119 -6.46 -15.91 -13.32
C VAL A 119 -5.47 -16.40 -12.28
N THR A 120 -5.52 -15.81 -11.09
CA THR A 120 -4.72 -16.24 -9.94
C THR A 120 -5.66 -16.63 -8.81
N VAL A 121 -5.44 -17.78 -8.19
CA VAL A 121 -6.26 -18.31 -7.09
C VAL A 121 -5.35 -18.68 -5.94
N GLY A 122 -5.74 -18.30 -4.73
CA GLY A 122 -5.02 -18.53 -3.47
C GLY A 122 -4.58 -17.24 -2.80
N ARG A 123 -3.60 -17.34 -1.89
CA ARG A 123 -3.03 -16.20 -1.17
C ARG A 123 -2.08 -15.43 -2.07
N GLN A 124 -2.37 -14.17 -2.31
CA GLN A 124 -1.67 -13.33 -3.28
C GLN A 124 -1.64 -11.87 -2.90
N ARG A 125 -0.71 -11.10 -3.47
CA ARG A 125 -0.77 -9.64 -3.45
C ARG A 125 -1.78 -9.14 -4.48
N ILE A 126 -2.59 -8.17 -4.07
CA ILE A 126 -3.41 -7.38 -4.99
C ILE A 126 -3.03 -5.92 -4.78
N ILE A 127 -2.53 -5.26 -5.82
CA ILE A 127 -2.12 -3.86 -5.80
C ILE A 127 -2.77 -3.20 -7.01
N LEU A 128 -3.64 -2.24 -6.77
CA LEU A 128 -4.30 -1.48 -7.82
C LEU A 128 -3.81 -0.02 -7.80
N ASP A 129 -3.42 0.47 -8.95
CA ASP A 129 -2.96 1.85 -9.19
C ASP A 129 -1.85 2.29 -8.21
N ASN A 130 -2.10 3.32 -7.41
CA ASN A 130 -1.18 3.81 -6.38
C ASN A 130 -1.40 3.16 -5.00
N ALA A 131 -2.21 2.10 -4.92
CA ALA A 131 -2.58 1.42 -3.68
C ALA A 131 -3.41 2.29 -2.69
N ARG A 132 -4.12 3.32 -3.19
CA ARG A 132 -4.97 4.18 -2.35
C ARG A 132 -6.22 3.46 -1.86
N PHE A 133 -6.77 2.54 -2.65
CA PHE A 133 -7.95 1.75 -2.30
C PHE A 133 -7.62 0.29 -2.02
N VAL A 134 -6.75 -0.33 -2.81
CA VAL A 134 -6.33 -1.74 -2.64
C VAL A 134 -4.82 -1.82 -2.80
N GLY A 135 -4.12 -2.24 -1.75
CA GLY A 135 -2.67 -2.35 -1.70
C GLY A 135 -2.17 -3.45 -0.77
N ASN A 136 -0.87 -3.67 -0.76
CA ASN A 136 -0.24 -4.74 0.01
C ASN A 136 0.46 -4.27 1.29
N VAL A 137 0.41 -3.00 1.64
CA VAL A 137 1.13 -2.42 2.78
C VAL A 137 2.61 -2.85 2.83
N GLY A 138 3.25 -2.91 1.66
CA GLY A 138 4.62 -3.42 1.49
C GLY A 138 5.71 -2.63 2.25
N TRP A 139 5.32 -1.53 2.88
CA TRP A 139 6.15 -0.78 3.81
C TRP A 139 6.49 -1.61 5.05
N ARG A 140 5.52 -2.30 5.67
CA ARG A 140 5.73 -3.09 6.88
C ARG A 140 6.56 -4.36 6.62
N GLN A 141 7.12 -4.97 7.67
CA GLN A 141 7.89 -6.22 7.55
C GLN A 141 6.99 -7.37 7.12
N ASN A 142 5.80 -7.50 7.72
CA ASN A 142 4.73 -8.33 7.19
C ASN A 142 3.90 -7.52 6.19
N GLU A 143 3.45 -8.15 5.12
CA GLU A 143 2.62 -7.50 4.12
C GLU A 143 1.12 -7.83 4.31
N GLN A 144 0.27 -7.01 3.70
CA GLN A 144 -1.12 -7.34 3.50
C GLN A 144 -1.24 -8.20 2.24
N THR A 145 -1.87 -9.37 2.37
CA THR A 145 -2.17 -10.27 1.26
C THR A 145 -3.63 -10.70 1.29
N TYR A 146 -4.10 -11.28 0.20
CA TYR A 146 -5.51 -11.57 -0.02
C TYR A 146 -5.67 -13.03 -0.40
N ASP A 147 -6.57 -13.74 0.30
CA ASP A 147 -6.99 -15.07 -0.09
C ASP A 147 -8.23 -14.94 -1.00
N GLY A 148 -8.17 -15.48 -2.21
CA GLY A 148 -9.26 -15.33 -3.15
C GLY A 148 -8.87 -15.59 -4.61
N LEU A 149 -9.58 -14.94 -5.52
CA LEU A 149 -9.40 -15.05 -6.97
C LEU A 149 -9.14 -13.66 -7.54
N LEU A 150 -8.18 -13.56 -8.43
CA LEU A 150 -7.90 -12.37 -9.25
C LEU A 150 -7.94 -12.75 -10.72
N TRP A 151 -8.86 -12.15 -11.49
CA TRP A 151 -8.91 -12.24 -12.94
C TRP A 151 -8.56 -10.91 -13.58
N SER A 152 -7.66 -10.91 -14.55
CA SER A 152 -7.32 -9.73 -15.33
C SER A 152 -7.33 -10.06 -16.83
N THR A 153 -7.81 -9.11 -17.64
CA THR A 153 -7.84 -9.26 -19.11
C THR A 153 -7.52 -7.94 -19.82
N LYS A 154 -6.89 -8.06 -20.99
CA LYS A 154 -6.64 -6.98 -21.95
C LYS A 154 -7.27 -7.26 -23.31
N ARG A 155 -8.34 -8.06 -23.35
CA ARG A 155 -9.05 -8.38 -24.61
C ARG A 155 -9.85 -7.22 -25.17
N LEU A 156 -10.28 -6.31 -24.30
CA LEU A 156 -11.03 -5.12 -24.71
C LEU A 156 -10.07 -4.08 -25.29
N PRO A 157 -10.41 -3.44 -26.41
CA PRO A 157 -9.57 -2.40 -26.99
C PRO A 157 -9.32 -1.27 -26.00
N LEU A 158 -8.06 -0.86 -25.87
CA LEU A 158 -7.62 0.25 -24.99
C LEU A 158 -8.00 0.09 -23.51
N THR A 159 -8.43 -1.11 -23.09
CA THR A 159 -8.97 -1.34 -21.75
C THR A 159 -8.21 -2.48 -21.05
N ALA A 160 -7.72 -2.23 -19.85
CA ALA A 160 -7.33 -3.27 -18.90
C ALA A 160 -8.45 -3.44 -17.87
N PHE A 161 -8.97 -4.65 -17.74
CA PHE A 161 -10.02 -4.97 -16.78
C PHE A 161 -9.51 -5.97 -15.75
N THR A 162 -9.86 -5.75 -14.50
CA THR A 162 -9.52 -6.63 -13.38
C THR A 162 -10.74 -6.84 -12.49
N TYR A 163 -10.99 -8.06 -12.10
CA TYR A 163 -11.95 -8.45 -11.08
C TYR A 163 -11.24 -9.27 -10.01
N ALA A 164 -11.48 -8.95 -8.74
CA ALA A 164 -11.04 -9.77 -7.63
C ALA A 164 -12.22 -10.17 -6.74
N TYR A 165 -12.21 -11.43 -6.32
CA TYR A 165 -12.99 -11.94 -5.20
C TYR A 165 -12.05 -12.18 -4.03
N ILE A 166 -12.37 -11.64 -2.86
CA ILE A 166 -11.53 -11.67 -1.66
C ILE A 166 -12.36 -12.28 -0.53
N ASN A 167 -11.97 -13.46 -0.05
CA ASN A 167 -12.63 -14.10 1.07
C ASN A 167 -11.90 -13.91 2.41
N ASN A 168 -10.63 -13.45 2.36
CA ASN A 168 -9.87 -13.08 3.54
C ASN A 168 -8.78 -12.06 3.21
N VAL A 169 -8.55 -11.11 4.12
CA VAL A 169 -7.45 -10.15 4.07
C VAL A 169 -6.49 -10.46 5.21
N ASN A 170 -5.30 -10.97 4.88
CA ASN A 170 -4.24 -11.19 5.86
C ASN A 170 -3.54 -9.86 6.11
N ARG A 171 -3.54 -9.38 7.35
CA ARG A 171 -3.07 -8.05 7.71
C ARG A 171 -1.60 -8.08 8.18
N VAL A 172 -0.98 -6.90 8.24
CA VAL A 172 0.44 -6.71 8.63
C VAL A 172 0.76 -7.14 10.06
N PHE A 173 -0.24 -7.41 10.89
CA PHE A 173 -0.07 -7.74 12.31
C PHE A 173 0.41 -9.18 12.57
N GLY A 174 0.76 -9.92 11.51
CA GLY A 174 1.19 -11.32 11.59
C GLY A 174 0.04 -12.29 11.84
N PRO A 175 0.32 -13.64 11.80
CA PRO A 175 -0.73 -14.66 11.86
C PRO A 175 -1.30 -14.88 13.25
N ASP A 176 -0.63 -14.40 14.31
CA ASP A 176 -1.06 -14.65 15.69
C ASP A 176 -2.28 -13.82 16.08
N ASN A 177 -3.18 -14.44 16.85
CA ASN A 177 -4.36 -13.76 17.38
C ASN A 177 -3.98 -12.57 18.27
N GLY A 178 -4.80 -11.53 18.23
CA GLY A 178 -4.59 -10.33 19.02
C GLY A 178 -5.44 -9.15 18.57
N VAL A 179 -5.15 -7.97 19.14
CA VAL A 179 -5.77 -6.71 18.76
C VAL A 179 -4.66 -5.78 18.26
N PRO A 180 -4.78 -5.28 17.02
CA PRO A 180 -5.82 -5.51 16.00
C PRO A 180 -5.85 -6.96 15.49
N ALA A 181 -7.02 -7.40 14.98
CA ALA A 181 -7.16 -8.75 14.43
C ALA A 181 -6.11 -9.02 13.31
N PRO A 182 -5.60 -10.27 13.19
CA PRO A 182 -4.59 -10.62 12.17
C PRO A 182 -5.18 -10.62 10.76
N ASP A 183 -6.48 -10.80 10.65
CA ASP A 183 -7.19 -10.91 9.38
C ASP A 183 -8.54 -10.18 9.40
N LEU A 184 -9.08 -9.95 8.22
CA LEU A 184 -10.48 -9.58 8.01
C LEU A 184 -11.12 -10.70 7.16
N ARG A 185 -12.11 -11.38 7.74
CA ARG A 185 -12.92 -12.36 7.00
C ARG A 185 -13.93 -11.61 6.17
N THR A 186 -13.87 -11.82 4.86
CA THR A 186 -14.60 -10.95 3.93
C THR A 186 -15.41 -11.75 2.92
N ASP A 187 -16.52 -11.16 2.48
CA ASP A 187 -17.11 -11.41 1.17
C ASP A 187 -16.88 -10.12 0.33
N GLY A 188 -15.72 -10.08 -0.33
CA GLY A 188 -15.20 -8.88 -0.96
C GLY A 188 -15.16 -8.98 -2.47
N HIS A 189 -15.67 -7.95 -3.18
CA HIS A 189 -15.63 -7.87 -4.63
C HIS A 189 -14.96 -6.56 -5.07
N VAL A 190 -13.98 -6.67 -5.96
CA VAL A 190 -13.30 -5.53 -6.56
C VAL A 190 -13.45 -5.60 -8.08
N VAL A 191 -13.94 -4.52 -8.66
CA VAL A 191 -13.98 -4.30 -10.11
C VAL A 191 -13.11 -3.10 -10.43
N HIS A 192 -12.17 -3.27 -11.33
CA HIS A 192 -11.28 -2.20 -11.78
C HIS A 192 -11.17 -2.21 -13.29
N ALA A 193 -11.38 -1.06 -13.91
CA ALA A 193 -11.25 -0.90 -15.35
C ALA A 193 -10.45 0.37 -15.65
N ALA A 194 -9.42 0.23 -16.48
CA ALA A 194 -8.55 1.32 -16.88
C ALA A 194 -8.59 1.49 -18.40
N TRP A 195 -9.06 2.65 -18.88
CA TRP A 195 -9.15 3.01 -20.30
C TRP A 195 -8.01 3.94 -20.68
N ASP A 196 -7.24 3.55 -21.67
CA ASP A 196 -6.21 4.38 -22.29
C ASP A 196 -6.85 5.38 -23.25
N LEU A 197 -6.85 6.65 -22.90
CA LEU A 197 -7.34 7.76 -23.74
C LEU A 197 -6.23 8.35 -24.63
N LYS A 198 -5.14 7.61 -24.82
CA LYS A 198 -3.97 8.01 -25.63
C LYS A 198 -3.37 9.31 -25.09
N ASN A 199 -3.41 10.40 -25.89
CA ASN A 199 -2.82 11.70 -25.55
C ASN A 199 -3.50 12.40 -24.34
N TRP A 200 -4.68 11.93 -23.91
CA TRP A 200 -5.45 12.48 -22.80
C TRP A 200 -5.22 11.73 -21.48
N GLY A 201 -4.28 10.76 -21.49
CA GLY A 201 -3.98 9.96 -20.32
C GLY A 201 -4.87 8.73 -20.16
N LYS A 202 -5.24 8.40 -18.94
CA LYS A 202 -5.98 7.20 -18.58
C LYS A 202 -7.12 7.54 -17.63
N VAL A 203 -8.30 6.99 -17.89
CA VAL A 203 -9.43 7.00 -16.96
C VAL A 203 -9.55 5.64 -16.32
N ILE A 204 -9.71 5.62 -15.01
CA ILE A 204 -9.84 4.42 -14.19
C ILE A 204 -11.18 4.48 -13.49
N ALA A 205 -11.92 3.37 -13.49
CA ALA A 205 -13.09 3.17 -12.64
C ALA A 205 -12.81 2.04 -11.64
N LEU A 206 -13.21 2.25 -10.41
CA LEU A 206 -13.11 1.31 -9.31
C LEU A 206 -14.47 1.09 -8.66
N GLY A 207 -14.84 -0.18 -8.45
CA GLY A 207 -15.93 -0.60 -7.57
C GLY A 207 -15.37 -1.54 -6.51
N LEU A 208 -15.64 -1.27 -5.25
CA LEU A 208 -15.28 -2.11 -4.11
C LEU A 208 -16.55 -2.36 -3.29
N LEU A 209 -16.95 -3.62 -3.16
CA LEU A 209 -17.96 -4.09 -2.22
C LEU A 209 -17.23 -4.92 -1.18
N LEU A 210 -17.26 -4.53 0.06
CA LEU A 210 -16.53 -5.17 1.14
C LEU A 210 -17.49 -5.46 2.29
N ASP A 211 -17.84 -6.72 2.48
CA ASP A 211 -18.51 -7.22 3.67
C ASP A 211 -17.47 -7.86 4.59
N VAL A 212 -17.47 -7.52 5.88
CA VAL A 212 -16.43 -7.94 6.84
C VAL A 212 -17.08 -8.54 8.08
N ASP A 213 -17.14 -9.87 8.13
CA ASP A 213 -17.81 -10.62 9.19
C ASP A 213 -17.30 -10.30 10.60
N ASN A 214 -15.96 -10.22 10.77
CA ASN A 214 -15.33 -10.03 12.07
C ASN A 214 -15.08 -8.56 12.43
N ALA A 215 -15.47 -7.63 11.55
CA ALA A 215 -15.43 -6.19 11.79
C ALA A 215 -16.54 -5.48 10.98
N PRO A 216 -17.84 -5.67 11.31
CA PRO A 216 -18.95 -5.20 10.46
C PRO A 216 -18.96 -3.69 10.20
N THR A 217 -18.45 -2.87 11.13
CA THR A 217 -18.31 -1.41 10.95
C THR A 217 -17.32 -1.03 9.83
N THR A 218 -16.55 -2.00 9.29
CA THR A 218 -15.64 -1.83 8.16
C THR A 218 -16.31 -2.17 6.83
N SER A 219 -17.49 -2.81 6.86
CA SER A 219 -18.25 -3.19 5.66
C SER A 219 -18.72 -1.95 4.92
N GLN A 220 -18.39 -1.86 3.62
CA GLN A 220 -18.61 -0.66 2.83
C GLN A 220 -18.74 -0.94 1.34
N ARG A 221 -19.45 -0.06 0.63
CA ARG A 221 -19.46 0.03 -0.82
C ARG A 221 -18.76 1.31 -1.25
N THR A 222 -17.73 1.19 -2.07
CA THR A 222 -17.02 2.36 -2.64
C THR A 222 -17.06 2.30 -4.16
N LEU A 223 -17.50 3.39 -4.79
CA LEU A 223 -17.49 3.56 -6.24
C LEU A 223 -16.70 4.82 -6.59
N GLY A 224 -15.70 4.70 -7.46
CA GLY A 224 -14.83 5.82 -7.78
C GLY A 224 -14.34 5.84 -9.21
N ALA A 225 -13.85 7.02 -9.61
CA ALA A 225 -13.17 7.23 -10.87
C ALA A 225 -11.96 8.12 -10.67
N GLN A 226 -10.92 7.88 -11.48
CA GLN A 226 -9.70 8.67 -11.51
C GLN A 226 -9.30 8.96 -12.95
N TRP A 227 -8.86 10.19 -13.21
CA TRP A 227 -8.24 10.57 -14.47
C TRP A 227 -6.79 10.98 -14.21
N THR A 228 -5.85 10.28 -14.85
CA THR A 228 -4.43 10.56 -14.76
C THR A 228 -3.85 10.81 -16.14
N GLY A 229 -2.87 11.69 -16.22
CA GLY A 229 -2.17 11.89 -17.50
C GLY A 229 -0.85 12.59 -17.34
N THR A 230 -0.11 12.66 -18.46
CA THR A 230 1.13 13.38 -18.57
C THR A 230 1.17 14.13 -19.90
N HIS A 231 1.75 15.33 -19.89
CA HIS A 231 1.97 16.10 -21.11
C HIS A 231 3.35 16.75 -21.11
N GLN A 232 4.05 16.66 -22.24
CA GLN A 232 5.39 17.25 -22.38
C GLN A 232 5.30 18.66 -22.93
N PHE A 233 5.76 19.64 -22.15
CA PHE A 233 5.92 21.03 -22.57
C PHE A 233 7.41 21.37 -22.64
N SER A 234 7.98 21.38 -23.83
CA SER A 234 9.43 21.65 -24.01
C SER A 234 10.27 20.78 -23.08
N ALA A 235 11.00 21.36 -22.13
CA ALA A 235 11.85 20.64 -21.18
C ALA A 235 11.13 20.18 -19.89
N THR A 236 9.82 20.47 -19.75
CA THR A 236 9.05 20.15 -18.53
C THR A 236 7.95 19.16 -18.86
N ALA A 237 7.90 18.04 -18.15
CA ALA A 237 6.77 17.10 -18.16
C ALA A 237 5.79 17.50 -17.05
N LEU A 238 4.55 17.82 -17.42
CA LEU A 238 3.45 17.99 -16.48
C LEU A 238 2.70 16.66 -16.31
N ALA A 239 2.34 16.30 -15.08
CA ALA A 239 1.45 15.19 -14.81
C ALA A 239 0.33 15.66 -13.89
N TRP A 240 -0.82 14.98 -13.99
CA TRP A 240 -2.00 15.24 -13.15
C TRP A 240 -2.66 13.95 -12.72
N SER A 241 -3.36 14.04 -11.59
CA SER A 241 -4.23 13.01 -11.06
C SER A 241 -5.45 13.68 -10.43
N LEU A 242 -6.63 13.37 -10.95
CA LEU A 242 -7.91 13.84 -10.44
C LEU A 242 -8.74 12.61 -10.10
N ALA A 243 -9.26 12.52 -8.87
CA ALA A 243 -10.08 11.39 -8.46
C ALA A 243 -11.28 11.84 -7.64
N TYR A 244 -12.35 11.07 -7.76
CA TYR A 244 -13.54 11.16 -6.91
C TYR A 244 -14.04 9.75 -6.61
N ALA A 245 -14.47 9.51 -5.36
CA ALA A 245 -15.19 8.31 -4.98
C ALA A 245 -16.30 8.62 -3.98
N GLY A 246 -17.43 7.94 -4.11
CA GLY A 246 -18.48 7.87 -3.10
C GLY A 246 -18.39 6.55 -2.33
N GLN A 247 -18.69 6.60 -1.05
CA GLN A 247 -18.69 5.46 -0.15
C GLN A 247 -19.97 5.48 0.70
N ASP A 248 -20.59 4.32 0.80
CA ASP A 248 -21.76 4.10 1.64
C ASP A 248 -21.53 2.85 2.52
N ASP A 249 -22.34 2.70 3.56
CA ASP A 249 -22.45 1.42 4.26
C ASP A 249 -22.86 0.29 3.33
N TYR A 250 -22.51 -0.93 3.73
CA TYR A 250 -22.81 -2.13 2.97
C TYR A 250 -22.99 -3.33 3.88
N ALA A 251 -23.82 -4.29 3.45
CA ALA A 251 -24.10 -5.54 4.14
C ALA A 251 -24.54 -5.28 5.61
N ASP A 252 -23.88 -5.91 6.58
CA ASP A 252 -24.25 -5.85 7.99
C ASP A 252 -23.62 -4.66 8.76
N ASN A 253 -23.17 -3.61 8.07
CA ASN A 253 -22.64 -2.42 8.74
C ASN A 253 -23.76 -1.77 9.58
N PRO A 254 -23.58 -1.64 10.91
CA PRO A 254 -24.62 -1.10 11.79
C PRO A 254 -24.77 0.44 11.71
N ILE A 255 -23.88 1.11 10.94
CA ILE A 255 -23.85 2.57 10.81
C ILE A 255 -24.25 2.94 9.39
N ASP A 256 -25.44 3.55 9.22
CA ASP A 256 -25.88 4.13 7.95
C ASP A 256 -25.12 5.44 7.70
N TYR A 257 -24.38 5.54 6.58
CA TYR A 257 -23.58 6.70 6.23
C TYR A 257 -23.36 6.83 4.72
N SER A 258 -23.03 8.04 4.31
CA SER A 258 -22.51 8.35 2.98
C SER A 258 -21.35 9.31 3.12
N ALA A 259 -20.24 9.02 2.46
CA ALA A 259 -19.01 9.78 2.51
C ALA A 259 -18.39 9.89 1.11
N HIS A 260 -17.48 10.85 0.93
CA HIS A 260 -16.81 11.04 -0.35
C HIS A 260 -15.31 11.24 -0.19
N TYR A 261 -14.61 10.94 -1.26
CA TYR A 261 -13.17 11.12 -1.44
C TYR A 261 -12.90 11.99 -2.66
N THR A 262 -11.95 12.91 -2.54
CA THR A 262 -11.45 13.68 -3.68
C THR A 262 -9.93 13.76 -3.65
N LEU A 263 -9.32 13.75 -4.84
CA LEU A 263 -7.89 14.04 -5.05
C LEU A 263 -7.74 15.00 -6.22
N ILE A 264 -6.96 16.05 -6.00
CA ILE A 264 -6.43 16.93 -7.05
C ILE A 264 -4.93 17.00 -6.85
N GLU A 265 -4.18 16.45 -7.79
CA GLU A 265 -2.72 16.49 -7.75
C GLU A 265 -2.16 16.91 -9.10
N VAL A 266 -1.17 17.79 -9.09
CA VAL A 266 -0.39 18.18 -10.27
C VAL A 266 1.10 18.11 -9.95
N SER A 267 1.91 17.73 -10.93
CA SER A 267 3.36 17.75 -10.77
C SER A 267 4.06 18.20 -12.05
N GLY A 268 5.19 18.88 -11.87
CA GLY A 268 6.07 19.32 -12.95
C GLY A 268 7.46 18.74 -12.78
N THR A 269 7.95 18.01 -13.80
CA THR A 269 9.30 17.43 -13.80
C THR A 269 10.18 18.15 -14.81
N ARG A 270 11.31 18.69 -14.35
CA ARG A 270 12.33 19.29 -15.22
C ARG A 270 13.71 18.76 -14.83
N GLY A 271 14.36 18.08 -15.78
CA GLY A 271 15.63 17.41 -15.50
C GLY A 271 15.46 16.38 -14.36
N PRO A 272 16.31 16.43 -13.32
CA PRO A 272 16.23 15.47 -12.22
C PRO A 272 15.18 15.83 -11.15
N VAL A 273 14.52 16.99 -11.23
CA VAL A 273 13.67 17.52 -10.16
C VAL A 273 12.21 17.48 -10.56
N THR A 274 11.37 17.00 -9.65
CA THR A 274 9.90 17.03 -9.72
C THR A 274 9.36 17.86 -8.56
N LEU A 275 8.54 18.85 -8.86
CA LEU A 275 7.68 19.55 -7.90
C LEU A 275 6.27 18.95 -7.98
N ARG A 276 5.64 18.69 -6.84
CA ARG A 276 4.29 18.14 -6.70
C ARG A 276 3.47 19.01 -5.75
N LEU A 277 2.24 19.27 -6.14
CA LEU A 277 1.22 19.97 -5.33
C LEU A 277 -0.02 19.10 -5.34
N GLY A 278 -0.65 18.92 -4.19
CA GLY A 278 -1.87 18.15 -4.10
C GLY A 278 -2.76 18.55 -2.95
N GLN A 279 -4.03 18.18 -3.10
CA GLN A 279 -5.03 18.19 -2.06
C GLN A 279 -5.79 16.88 -2.12
N GLU A 280 -5.83 16.17 -1.01
CA GLU A 280 -6.59 14.94 -0.82
C GLU A 280 -7.60 15.14 0.30
N THR A 281 -8.85 14.76 0.05
CA THR A 281 -9.94 14.93 1.01
C THR A 281 -10.66 13.61 1.23
N LEU A 282 -10.81 13.21 2.47
CA LEU A 282 -11.68 12.12 2.92
C LEU A 282 -12.73 12.74 3.84
N SER A 283 -13.98 12.79 3.39
CA SER A 283 -15.03 13.45 4.13
C SER A 283 -15.36 12.75 5.44
N GLY A 284 -15.87 13.52 6.39
CA GLY A 284 -16.35 13.06 7.68
C GLY A 284 -17.73 13.62 8.04
N ASP A 285 -18.10 13.45 9.29
CA ASP A 285 -19.35 13.99 9.86
C ASP A 285 -19.01 14.85 11.10
N ALA A 286 -19.48 16.08 11.11
CA ALA A 286 -19.20 17.04 12.21
C ALA A 286 -19.70 16.55 13.58
N ASN A 287 -20.75 15.71 13.62
CA ASN A 287 -21.50 15.37 14.81
C ASN A 287 -21.54 13.88 15.15
N ARG A 288 -21.17 13.00 14.22
CA ARG A 288 -21.35 11.55 14.36
C ARG A 288 -20.09 10.77 13.95
N ALA A 289 -19.55 10.01 14.89
CA ALA A 289 -18.44 9.11 14.60
C ALA A 289 -18.86 7.92 13.69
N GLY A 290 -17.88 7.32 12.99
CA GLY A 290 -18.08 6.14 12.15
C GLY A 290 -18.65 6.45 10.76
N ARG A 291 -18.74 7.73 10.38
CA ARG A 291 -19.32 8.18 9.10
C ARG A 291 -18.31 8.83 8.16
N SER A 292 -17.04 8.71 8.48
CA SER A 292 -15.96 9.20 7.62
C SER A 292 -15.57 8.19 6.55
N PHE A 293 -15.13 8.69 5.40
CA PHE A 293 -14.62 7.87 4.32
C PHE A 293 -13.40 7.06 4.77
N GLN A 294 -13.42 5.74 4.64
CA GLN A 294 -12.35 4.85 5.09
C GLN A 294 -11.76 4.05 3.92
N THR A 295 -10.47 3.71 4.02
CA THR A 295 -9.77 2.90 3.02
C THR A 295 -9.05 1.71 3.65
N PRO A 296 -9.80 0.71 4.17
CA PRO A 296 -9.25 -0.36 5.00
C PRO A 296 -8.26 -1.29 4.29
N LEU A 297 -8.28 -1.31 2.94
CA LEU A 297 -7.38 -2.14 2.13
C LEU A 297 -6.21 -1.36 1.52
N ALA A 298 -6.05 -0.07 1.85
CA ALA A 298 -5.02 0.81 1.30
C ALA A 298 -3.62 0.49 1.86
N THR A 299 -2.58 0.91 1.12
CA THR A 299 -1.23 1.07 1.66
C THR A 299 -1.13 2.40 2.40
N LEU A 300 -1.72 2.45 3.60
CA LEU A 300 -2.02 3.67 4.33
C LEU A 300 -0.82 4.58 4.57
N HIS A 301 0.35 4.03 4.92
CA HIS A 301 1.60 4.79 5.16
C HIS A 301 2.08 5.64 3.96
N ALA A 302 1.54 5.42 2.78
CA ALA A 302 1.89 6.21 1.59
C ALA A 302 1.10 7.53 1.47
N PHE A 303 0.13 7.76 2.36
CA PHE A 303 -0.84 8.85 2.31
C PHE A 303 -0.95 9.56 3.64
N GLN A 304 -1.36 10.83 3.64
CA GLN A 304 -1.56 11.68 4.83
C GLN A 304 -0.37 11.66 5.82
N GLY A 305 0.85 11.83 5.26
CA GLY A 305 2.08 11.89 6.04
C GLY A 305 2.64 10.53 6.48
N TRP A 306 3.92 10.50 6.86
CA TRP A 306 4.63 9.27 7.25
C TRP A 306 4.67 9.04 8.76
N ALA A 307 4.21 10.02 9.56
CA ALA A 307 4.04 9.86 11.01
C ALA A 307 2.92 8.88 11.35
N ASP A 308 2.11 8.46 10.36
CA ASP A 308 1.01 7.49 10.50
C ASP A 308 -0.10 7.95 11.46
N LYS A 309 -0.33 9.27 11.61
CA LYS A 309 -1.39 9.80 12.47
C LYS A 309 -2.79 9.56 11.92
N PHE A 310 -2.89 9.41 10.59
CA PHE A 310 -4.17 9.32 9.87
C PHE A 310 -4.38 7.96 9.16
N LEU A 311 -3.83 6.86 9.71
CA LEU A 311 -4.09 5.50 9.19
C LEU A 311 -5.57 5.11 9.22
N THR A 312 -6.35 5.74 10.09
CA THR A 312 -7.82 5.73 10.10
C THR A 312 -8.28 7.16 9.94
N THR A 313 -9.17 7.42 9.00
CA THR A 313 -9.73 8.75 8.80
C THR A 313 -10.46 9.20 10.07
N PRO A 314 -10.14 10.38 10.61
CA PRO A 314 -10.83 10.91 11.78
C PRO A 314 -12.34 11.04 11.56
N PRO A 315 -13.16 11.04 12.63
CA PRO A 315 -14.61 11.17 12.49
C PRO A 315 -15.07 12.42 11.71
N GLN A 316 -14.33 13.51 11.85
CA GLN A 316 -14.62 14.78 11.17
C GLN A 316 -13.95 14.88 9.79
N GLY A 317 -13.47 13.74 9.22
CA GLY A 317 -12.77 13.71 7.95
C GLY A 317 -11.35 14.28 8.03
N ILE A 318 -10.71 14.33 6.89
CA ILE A 318 -9.38 14.95 6.72
C ILE A 318 -9.27 15.61 5.36
N GLU A 319 -8.74 16.81 5.33
CA GLU A 319 -8.21 17.49 4.17
C GLU A 319 -6.69 17.60 4.34
N ASP A 320 -5.93 16.98 3.44
CA ASP A 320 -4.47 17.01 3.37
C ASP A 320 -4.04 17.86 2.18
N ARG A 321 -3.44 19.02 2.44
CA ARG A 321 -2.80 19.86 1.43
C ARG A 321 -1.31 19.67 1.51
N TYR A 322 -0.67 19.34 0.38
CA TYR A 322 0.74 19.04 0.41
C TYR A 322 1.53 19.65 -0.76
N ILE A 323 2.79 19.94 -0.47
CA ILE A 323 3.81 20.29 -1.45
C ILE A 323 5.01 19.38 -1.30
N GLY A 324 5.47 18.78 -2.41
CA GLY A 324 6.58 17.84 -2.41
C GLY A 324 7.61 18.17 -3.47
N VAL A 325 8.87 17.98 -3.13
CA VAL A 325 10.00 18.06 -4.08
C VAL A 325 10.72 16.71 -4.06
N THR A 326 10.91 16.13 -5.24
CA THR A 326 11.68 14.90 -5.42
C THR A 326 12.83 15.17 -6.40
N GLY A 327 14.02 14.77 -6.02
CA GLY A 327 15.21 14.83 -6.89
C GLY A 327 15.76 13.43 -7.17
N LYS A 328 16.20 13.16 -8.42
CA LYS A 328 16.82 11.90 -8.85
C LYS A 328 18.16 12.17 -9.52
N TRP A 329 19.26 11.72 -8.90
CA TRP A 329 20.61 11.89 -9.40
C TRP A 329 21.33 10.54 -9.44
N GLY A 330 21.43 9.96 -10.63
CA GLY A 330 22.04 8.65 -10.80
C GLY A 330 21.33 7.57 -9.97
N LYS A 331 21.99 7.05 -8.95
CA LYS A 331 21.47 6.01 -8.05
C LYS A 331 20.82 6.55 -6.77
N THR A 332 20.74 7.86 -6.63
CA THR A 332 20.21 8.53 -5.45
C THR A 332 18.86 9.16 -5.77
N THR A 333 17.89 8.97 -4.88
CA THR A 333 16.60 9.68 -4.89
C THR A 333 16.44 10.36 -3.54
N ALA A 334 16.17 11.67 -3.53
CA ALA A 334 15.83 12.42 -2.34
C ALA A 334 14.43 13.02 -2.49
N GLN A 335 13.68 13.08 -1.40
CA GLN A 335 12.34 13.64 -1.37
C GLN A 335 12.12 14.41 -0.08
N VAL A 336 11.41 15.53 -0.18
CA VAL A 336 10.85 16.28 0.95
C VAL A 336 9.40 16.58 0.62
N VAL A 337 8.50 16.39 1.59
CA VAL A 337 7.07 16.73 1.48
C VAL A 337 6.68 17.49 2.74
N TRP A 338 5.94 18.55 2.57
CA TRP A 338 5.26 19.25 3.67
C TRP A 338 3.76 19.08 3.51
N HIS A 339 3.07 18.79 4.62
CA HIS A 339 1.65 18.57 4.72
C HIS A 339 1.01 19.57 5.69
N ASP A 340 -0.20 20.00 5.36
CA ASP A 340 -1.11 20.78 6.21
C ASP A 340 -2.44 20.02 6.30
N PHE A 341 -2.82 19.63 7.51
CA PHE A 341 -3.97 18.78 7.77
C PHE A 341 -5.08 19.52 8.47
N GLN A 342 -6.30 19.40 7.96
CA GLN A 342 -7.49 20.00 8.54
C GLN A 342 -8.64 18.98 8.64
N ALA A 343 -9.53 19.18 9.63
CA ALA A 343 -10.80 18.47 9.72
C ALA A 343 -11.72 18.92 8.58
N GLU A 344 -12.07 18.04 7.67
CA GLU A 344 -12.87 18.38 6.49
C GLU A 344 -14.25 18.96 6.87
N ALA A 345 -14.95 18.32 7.81
CA ALA A 345 -16.33 18.70 8.15
C ALA A 345 -16.45 19.99 8.97
N VAL A 346 -15.39 20.46 9.64
CA VAL A 346 -15.45 21.60 10.57
C VAL A 346 -14.34 22.63 10.39
N GLY A 347 -13.38 22.40 9.48
CA GLY A 347 -12.29 23.32 9.18
C GLY A 347 -11.32 23.56 10.34
N ARG A 348 -11.22 22.62 11.31
CA ARG A 348 -10.29 22.73 12.45
C ARG A 348 -8.92 22.23 12.01
N ASP A 349 -7.87 22.96 12.34
CA ASP A 349 -6.50 22.55 12.08
C ASP A 349 -6.15 21.31 12.89
N TYR A 350 -5.67 20.26 12.23
CA TYR A 350 -5.19 19.04 12.88
C TYR A 350 -3.70 19.13 13.21
N GLY A 351 -2.93 19.81 12.37
CA GLY A 351 -1.50 19.98 12.50
C GLY A 351 -0.79 19.95 11.16
N THR A 352 0.55 19.95 11.21
CA THR A 352 1.42 19.92 10.02
C THR A 352 2.43 18.81 10.13
N GLU A 353 2.93 18.31 8.99
CA GLU A 353 3.99 17.30 8.97
C GLU A 353 5.06 17.62 7.93
N LEU A 354 6.31 17.39 8.30
CA LEU A 354 7.45 17.45 7.40
C LEU A 354 8.04 16.06 7.22
N ASP A 355 8.04 15.59 6.00
CA ASP A 355 8.58 14.30 5.57
C ASP A 355 9.85 14.48 4.76
N ALA A 356 10.88 13.69 5.02
CA ALA A 356 12.10 13.68 4.22
C ALA A 356 12.66 12.27 4.04
N SER A 357 13.20 11.98 2.87
CA SER A 357 13.89 10.70 2.64
C SER A 357 15.02 10.81 1.63
N VAL A 358 16.02 9.93 1.80
CA VAL A 358 17.09 9.71 0.82
C VAL A 358 17.25 8.22 0.62
N GLY A 359 17.05 7.77 -0.61
CA GLY A 359 17.31 6.41 -1.05
C GLY A 359 18.56 6.37 -1.92
N TRP A 360 19.41 5.37 -1.70
CA TRP A 360 20.63 5.18 -2.47
C TRP A 360 20.85 3.71 -2.81
N ARG A 361 21.02 3.40 -4.10
CA ARG A 361 21.43 2.06 -4.55
C ARG A 361 22.95 1.91 -4.49
N ILE A 362 23.42 1.10 -3.57
CA ILE A 362 24.84 0.79 -3.36
C ILE A 362 25.21 -0.45 -4.17
N GLY A 363 26.09 -0.26 -5.16
CA GLY A 363 26.44 -1.35 -6.07
C GLY A 363 25.28 -1.82 -6.93
N SER A 364 25.10 -3.15 -7.04
CA SER A 364 24.05 -3.79 -7.87
C SER A 364 22.89 -4.39 -7.08
N ARG A 365 23.07 -4.59 -5.77
CA ARG A 365 22.12 -5.40 -4.96
C ARG A 365 21.64 -4.74 -3.68
N LEU A 366 22.36 -3.78 -3.11
CA LEU A 366 22.03 -3.19 -1.81
C LEU A 366 21.34 -1.85 -2.00
N ASP A 367 20.14 -1.70 -1.43
CA ASP A 367 19.42 -0.43 -1.32
C ASP A 367 19.45 0.07 0.13
N LEU A 368 19.91 1.31 0.30
CA LEU A 368 19.87 2.05 1.56
C LEU A 368 18.74 3.08 1.49
N LEU A 369 17.92 3.18 2.53
CA LEU A 369 16.94 4.24 2.72
C LEU A 369 17.11 4.86 4.11
N LEU A 370 17.25 6.19 4.12
CA LEU A 370 17.07 7.01 5.31
C LEU A 370 15.76 7.78 5.13
N LYS A 371 14.93 7.82 6.16
CA LYS A 371 13.63 8.46 6.11
C LYS A 371 13.32 9.07 7.47
N GLY A 372 12.61 10.21 7.49
CA GLY A 372 12.15 10.86 8.70
C GLY A 372 10.80 11.52 8.45
N ALA A 373 10.02 11.64 9.52
CA ALA A 373 8.77 12.37 9.60
C ALA A 373 8.72 13.14 10.92
N SER A 374 8.20 14.36 10.88
CA SER A 374 7.96 15.18 12.07
C SER A 374 6.57 15.79 11.97
N TYR A 375 5.64 15.29 12.78
CA TYR A 375 4.28 15.79 12.90
C TYR A 375 4.18 16.72 14.11
N ASN A 376 3.69 17.95 13.88
CA ASN A 376 3.37 18.92 14.91
C ASN A 376 1.85 18.98 15.04
N ALA A 377 1.33 18.52 16.16
CA ALA A 377 -0.09 18.45 16.45
C ALA A 377 -0.64 19.85 16.79
N ASP A 378 -1.83 20.15 16.29
CA ASP A 378 -2.64 21.27 16.78
C ASP A 378 -3.85 20.72 17.57
N SER A 379 -4.87 20.21 16.89
CA SER A 379 -6.05 19.69 17.58
C SER A 379 -6.27 18.18 17.42
N PHE A 380 -5.34 17.48 16.79
CA PHE A 380 -5.46 16.04 16.56
C PHE A 380 -4.15 15.30 16.89
N GLY A 381 -4.27 14.25 17.72
CA GLY A 381 -3.12 13.42 18.11
C GLY A 381 -2.15 14.14 19.06
N SER A 382 -0.87 13.87 18.91
CA SER A 382 0.25 14.37 19.69
C SER A 382 1.43 14.61 18.76
N ASP A 383 2.36 15.46 19.16
CA ASP A 383 3.64 15.64 18.45
C ASP A 383 4.34 14.30 18.31
N SER A 384 4.95 14.08 17.17
CA SER A 384 5.62 12.81 16.90
C SER A 384 6.75 12.96 15.91
N THR A 385 7.88 12.34 16.21
CA THR A 385 9.03 12.23 15.31
C THR A 385 9.31 10.76 15.03
N LYS A 386 9.45 10.41 13.75
CA LYS A 386 9.82 9.06 13.32
C LYS A 386 11.08 9.10 12.46
N LEU A 387 11.98 8.16 12.68
CA LEU A 387 13.21 8.01 11.91
C LEU A 387 13.39 6.57 11.47
N TRP A 388 13.78 6.37 10.23
CA TRP A 388 14.02 5.03 9.67
C TRP A 388 15.39 4.93 9.00
N LEU A 389 16.05 3.82 9.27
CA LEU A 389 17.18 3.28 8.49
C LEU A 389 16.75 1.94 7.92
N GLN A 390 16.80 1.76 6.61
CA GLN A 390 16.51 0.49 5.97
C GLN A 390 17.63 0.07 5.02
N LEU A 391 18.00 -1.21 5.08
CA LEU A 391 18.87 -1.89 4.13
C LEU A 391 18.08 -3.03 3.50
N SER A 392 18.09 -3.12 2.17
CA SER A 392 17.40 -4.18 1.43
C SER A 392 18.31 -4.79 0.38
N SER A 393 18.23 -6.10 0.21
CA SER A 393 18.97 -6.82 -0.82
C SER A 393 18.19 -8.04 -1.31
N ASP A 394 18.15 -8.26 -2.63
CA ASP A 394 17.51 -9.40 -3.26
C ASP A 394 18.53 -10.26 -4.01
N PHE A 395 18.46 -11.58 -3.78
CA PHE A 395 19.28 -12.60 -4.40
C PHE A 395 18.37 -13.53 -5.23
N LYS A 396 18.74 -13.74 -6.52
CA LYS A 396 17.99 -14.55 -7.48
C LYS A 396 18.90 -15.62 -8.06
#